data_0f56e9fade47c9d0cf117c5c1cbcf5d3
#
_entry.id   0f56e9fade47c9d0cf117c5c1cbcf5d3
#
_cell.length_a   1.000
_cell.length_b   1.000
_cell.length_c   1.000
_cell.angle_alpha   90.00
_cell.angle_beta   90.00
_cell.angle_gamma   90.00
#
_symmetry.space_group_name_H-M   'P 1'
#
loop_
_entity.id
_entity.type
_entity.pdbx_description
1 polymer ?
#
loop_
_entity_poly.entity_id
_entity_poly.type
_entity_poly.pdbx_seq_one_letter_code
_entity_poly.pdbx_strand_id
1 'polypeptide(L)'
;MNRINLICLGVRDIKKSLEFYRNIGFKTYEKKDTPPIVFFDTQGTKLELYPLEALVKDINAETPPPLSQSGFCGITLACNMKSKEEVDEAMERVRQHGGVVVKTPQEVFWGGYSGYFQDPDGYYWEVAYAASWKFDANDMLIIEDMD
;
A
#
# COMPACT_ATOMS: atom_id res chain seq x y z
N MET A 1 -14.00 -16.40 9.87
CA MET A 1 -13.59 -15.35 8.94
C MET A 1 -12.49 -14.51 9.60
N ASN A 2 -11.28 -15.07 9.70
CA ASN A 2 -10.16 -14.44 10.42
C ASN A 2 -8.96 -14.22 9.50
N ARG A 3 -9.22 -13.62 8.33
CA ARG A 3 -8.18 -13.26 7.36
C ARG A 3 -8.68 -12.20 6.39
N ILE A 4 -7.76 -11.36 5.95
CA ILE A 4 -7.97 -10.43 4.83
C ILE A 4 -7.17 -10.99 3.66
N ASN A 5 -7.84 -11.42 2.61
CA ASN A 5 -7.19 -11.99 1.43
C ASN A 5 -6.77 -10.91 0.43
N LEU A 6 -7.56 -9.83 0.34
CA LEU A 6 -7.41 -8.83 -0.69
C LEU A 6 -7.76 -7.44 -0.15
N ILE A 7 -6.93 -6.47 -0.48
CA ILE A 7 -7.21 -5.04 -0.30
C ILE A 7 -7.30 -4.43 -1.70
N CYS A 8 -8.45 -3.84 -2.01
CA CYS A 8 -8.68 -3.17 -3.29
C CYS A 8 -8.55 -1.65 -3.12
N LEU A 9 -7.69 -1.06 -3.95
CA LEU A 9 -7.55 0.38 -4.07
C LEU A 9 -8.27 0.84 -5.34
N GLY A 10 -9.27 1.71 -5.19
CA GLY A 10 -9.88 2.40 -6.30
C GLY A 10 -8.94 3.47 -6.85
N VAL A 11 -8.63 3.43 -8.14
CA VAL A 11 -7.65 4.31 -8.77
C VAL A 11 -8.26 5.12 -9.91
N ARG A 12 -7.79 6.34 -10.08
CA ARG A 12 -8.27 7.25 -11.15
C ARG A 12 -7.63 6.95 -12.50
N ASP A 13 -6.37 6.50 -12.49
CA ASP A 13 -5.59 6.17 -13.67
C ASP A 13 -4.87 4.84 -13.44
N ILE A 14 -5.43 3.75 -13.99
CA ILE A 14 -4.92 2.39 -13.78
C ILE A 14 -3.49 2.22 -14.30
N LYS A 15 -3.16 2.85 -15.43
CA LYS A 15 -1.82 2.78 -16.00
C LYS A 15 -0.79 3.43 -15.08
N LYS A 16 -1.06 4.63 -14.62
CA LYS A 16 -0.18 5.39 -13.73
C LYS A 16 0.03 4.65 -12.40
N SER A 17 -1.04 4.13 -11.82
CA SER A 17 -0.95 3.40 -10.55
C SER A 17 -0.21 2.07 -10.72
N LEU A 18 -0.47 1.32 -11.80
CA LEU A 18 0.24 0.09 -12.10
C LEU A 18 1.75 0.32 -12.27
N GLU A 19 2.15 1.35 -13.02
CA GLU A 19 3.56 1.72 -13.18
C GLU A 19 4.20 2.11 -11.85
N PHE A 20 3.52 2.92 -11.05
CA PHE A 20 4.00 3.32 -9.73
C PHE A 20 4.31 2.12 -8.85
N TYR A 21 3.33 1.22 -8.65
CA TYR A 21 3.52 0.06 -7.77
C TYR A 21 4.56 -0.92 -8.28
N ARG A 22 4.64 -1.15 -9.59
CA ARG A 22 5.74 -1.93 -10.20
C ARG A 22 7.10 -1.32 -9.89
N ASN A 23 7.23 -0.02 -10.08
CA ASN A 23 8.50 0.69 -9.92
C ASN A 23 8.99 0.74 -8.47
N ILE A 24 8.08 0.71 -7.50
CA ILE A 24 8.47 0.63 -6.08
C ILE A 24 8.65 -0.79 -5.56
N GLY A 25 8.44 -1.82 -6.41
CA GLY A 25 8.81 -3.20 -6.11
C GLY A 25 7.67 -4.19 -5.95
N PHE A 26 6.42 -3.78 -6.15
CA PHE A 26 5.28 -4.70 -6.10
C PHE A 26 5.25 -5.61 -7.34
N LYS A 27 5.11 -6.90 -7.12
CA LYS A 27 5.14 -7.91 -8.17
C LYS A 27 3.74 -8.16 -8.73
N THR A 28 3.62 -8.15 -10.04
CA THR A 28 2.39 -8.56 -10.73
C THR A 28 2.73 -9.34 -12.00
N TYR A 29 1.82 -10.20 -12.42
CA TYR A 29 1.90 -10.94 -13.68
C TYR A 29 1.15 -10.24 -14.83
N GLU A 30 0.50 -9.09 -14.54
CA GLU A 30 -0.18 -8.29 -15.56
C GLU A 30 0.81 -7.77 -16.59
N LYS A 31 0.46 -7.91 -17.88
CA LYS A 31 1.31 -7.50 -19.00
C LYS A 31 0.75 -6.31 -19.79
N LYS A 32 -0.54 -6.03 -19.63
CA LYS A 32 -1.18 -4.89 -20.29
C LYS A 32 -0.87 -3.60 -19.55
N ASP A 33 -0.79 -2.50 -20.29
CA ASP A 33 -0.58 -1.17 -19.69
C ASP A 33 -1.86 -0.59 -19.11
N THR A 34 -3.00 -0.91 -19.70
CA THR A 34 -4.32 -0.41 -19.26
C THR A 34 -5.30 -1.57 -19.07
N PRO A 35 -5.04 -2.47 -18.09
CA PRO A 35 -5.96 -3.55 -17.80
C PRO A 35 -7.20 -3.04 -17.06
N PRO A 36 -8.33 -3.79 -17.11
CA PRO A 36 -9.52 -3.42 -16.36
C PRO A 36 -9.36 -3.59 -14.85
N ILE A 37 -8.42 -4.40 -14.40
CA ILE A 37 -8.11 -4.71 -13.01
C ILE A 37 -6.69 -5.23 -12.90
N VAL A 38 -6.01 -4.98 -11.78
CA VAL A 38 -4.66 -5.50 -11.52
C VAL A 38 -4.62 -6.20 -10.18
N PHE A 39 -3.96 -7.35 -10.13
CA PHE A 39 -3.62 -8.03 -8.88
C PHE A 39 -2.11 -8.06 -8.71
N PHE A 40 -1.64 -7.72 -7.51
CA PHE A 40 -0.25 -7.86 -7.14
C PHE A 40 -0.06 -9.11 -6.28
N ASP A 41 0.98 -9.88 -6.60
CA ASP A 41 1.37 -11.08 -5.87
C ASP A 41 2.26 -10.69 -4.67
N THR A 42 1.67 -9.94 -3.77
CA THR A 42 2.29 -9.58 -2.50
C THR A 42 2.34 -10.78 -1.56
N GLN A 43 3.30 -10.79 -0.66
CA GLN A 43 3.35 -11.78 0.40
C GLN A 43 2.18 -11.56 1.37
N GLY A 44 1.49 -12.63 1.79
CA GLY A 44 0.30 -12.53 2.63
C GLY A 44 -0.91 -11.92 1.90
N THR A 45 -1.52 -10.89 2.48
CA THR A 45 -2.67 -10.19 1.89
C THR A 45 -2.30 -9.59 0.54
N LYS A 46 -3.12 -9.84 -0.48
CA LYS A 46 -2.88 -9.34 -1.84
C LYS A 46 -3.40 -7.92 -2.02
N LEU A 47 -2.82 -7.20 -2.96
CA LEU A 47 -3.24 -5.86 -3.35
C LEU A 47 -3.89 -5.90 -4.73
N GLU A 48 -4.99 -5.19 -4.88
CA GLU A 48 -5.73 -5.05 -6.13
C GLU A 48 -5.87 -3.57 -6.48
N LEU A 49 -5.72 -3.24 -7.75
CA LEU A 49 -6.08 -1.94 -8.29
C LEU A 49 -7.30 -2.10 -9.18
N TYR A 50 -8.30 -1.26 -8.96
CA TYR A 50 -9.54 -1.27 -9.73
C TYR A 50 -9.90 0.16 -10.12
N PRO A 51 -10.27 0.45 -11.38
CA PRO A 51 -10.70 1.80 -11.74
C PRO A 51 -11.85 2.25 -10.83
N LEU A 52 -11.71 3.44 -10.26
CA LEU A 52 -12.59 3.93 -9.19
C LEU A 52 -14.06 3.93 -9.59
N GLU A 53 -14.37 4.37 -10.82
CA GLU A 53 -15.75 4.36 -11.33
C GLU A 53 -16.31 2.95 -11.52
N ALA A 54 -15.47 1.99 -11.91
CA ALA A 54 -15.87 0.60 -12.01
C ALA A 54 -16.10 -0.03 -10.64
N LEU A 55 -15.26 0.32 -9.66
CA LEU A 55 -15.38 -0.16 -8.29
C LEU A 55 -16.71 0.25 -7.65
N VAL A 56 -17.09 1.52 -7.75
CA VAL A 56 -18.36 1.98 -7.15
C VAL A 56 -19.58 1.34 -7.82
N LYS A 57 -19.52 1.07 -9.13
CA LYS A 57 -20.58 0.34 -9.84
C LYS A 57 -20.64 -1.14 -9.47
N ASP A 58 -19.49 -1.74 -9.17
CA ASP A 58 -19.42 -3.12 -8.69
C ASP A 58 -20.08 -3.25 -7.31
N ILE A 59 -19.94 -2.24 -6.45
CA ILE A 59 -20.59 -2.20 -5.14
C ILE A 59 -22.11 -2.09 -5.30
N ASN A 60 -22.59 -1.18 -6.15
CA ASN A 60 -24.00 -1.02 -6.47
C ASN A 60 -24.16 -0.32 -7.83
N ALA A 61 -24.60 -1.08 -8.83
CA ALA A 61 -24.72 -0.58 -10.19
C ALA A 61 -25.83 0.46 -10.37
N GLU A 62 -26.93 0.37 -9.60
CA GLU A 62 -28.08 1.27 -9.72
C GLU A 62 -27.85 2.58 -8.95
N THR A 63 -27.30 2.48 -7.75
CA THR A 63 -27.00 3.62 -6.89
C THR A 63 -25.56 3.53 -6.38
N PRO A 64 -24.56 3.77 -7.24
CA PRO A 64 -23.16 3.70 -6.81
C PRO A 64 -22.89 4.64 -5.64
N PRO A 65 -22.07 4.23 -4.66
CA PRO A 65 -21.69 5.15 -3.59
C PRO A 65 -20.96 6.37 -4.18
N PRO A 66 -21.23 7.58 -3.65
CA PRO A 66 -20.57 8.79 -4.14
C PRO A 66 -19.06 8.74 -3.85
N LEU A 67 -18.26 9.22 -4.81
CA LEU A 67 -16.81 9.30 -4.64
C LEU A 67 -16.46 10.42 -3.67
N SER A 68 -15.60 10.12 -2.69
CA SER A 68 -15.02 11.13 -1.82
C SER A 68 -14.01 11.96 -2.62
N GLN A 69 -14.09 13.30 -2.50
CA GLN A 69 -13.25 14.20 -3.27
C GLN A 69 -12.06 14.74 -2.48
N SER A 70 -12.05 14.63 -1.16
CA SER A 70 -10.99 15.20 -0.33
C SER A 70 -10.96 14.58 1.06
N GLY A 71 -9.84 14.76 1.75
CA GLY A 71 -9.65 14.39 3.12
C GLY A 71 -9.05 12.99 3.30
N PHE A 72 -8.67 12.71 4.54
CA PHE A 72 -8.12 11.43 4.93
C PHE A 72 -9.25 10.41 5.17
N CYS A 73 -9.18 9.25 4.51
CA CYS A 73 -10.22 8.23 4.59
C CYS A 73 -10.16 7.35 5.87
N GLY A 74 -9.17 7.55 6.73
CA GLY A 74 -9.02 6.78 7.97
C GLY A 74 -8.30 5.45 7.81
N ILE A 75 -7.68 5.19 6.67
CA ILE A 75 -6.95 3.96 6.38
C ILE A 75 -5.52 4.29 5.98
N THR A 76 -4.56 3.59 6.58
CA THR A 76 -3.18 3.53 6.11
C THR A 76 -2.81 2.08 5.84
N LEU A 77 -1.99 1.88 4.82
CA LEU A 77 -1.34 0.59 4.56
C LEU A 77 0.10 0.66 5.07
N ALA A 78 0.69 -0.47 5.38
CA ALA A 78 2.06 -0.47 5.91
C ALA A 78 2.89 -1.60 5.33
N CYS A 79 4.17 -1.27 5.08
CA CYS A 79 5.22 -2.25 4.85
C CYS A 79 6.18 -2.21 6.04
N ASN A 80 6.32 -3.35 6.71
CA ASN A 80 7.23 -3.49 7.84
C ASN A 80 8.56 -4.04 7.34
N MET A 81 9.64 -3.32 7.65
CA MET A 81 11.00 -3.62 7.20
C MET A 81 11.84 -4.22 8.31
N LYS A 82 12.98 -4.80 7.95
CA LYS A 82 13.88 -5.50 8.89
C LYS A 82 15.07 -4.64 9.31
N SER A 83 15.19 -3.42 8.76
CA SER A 83 16.23 -2.46 9.11
C SER A 83 15.82 -1.03 8.78
N LYS A 84 16.51 -0.06 9.38
CA LYS A 84 16.35 1.37 9.05
C LYS A 84 16.76 1.66 7.61
N GLU A 85 17.81 0.99 7.15
CA GLU A 85 18.33 1.12 5.79
C GLU A 85 17.29 0.70 4.76
N GLU A 86 16.56 -0.39 5.02
CA GLU A 86 15.46 -0.83 4.15
C GLU A 86 14.32 0.20 4.09
N VAL A 87 14.01 0.85 5.21
CA VAL A 87 13.02 1.94 5.26
C VAL A 87 13.48 3.10 4.37
N ASP A 88 14.73 3.54 4.54
CA ASP A 88 15.28 4.66 3.76
C ASP A 88 15.32 4.35 2.26
N GLU A 89 15.75 3.15 1.89
CA GLU A 89 15.79 2.70 0.49
C GLU A 89 14.41 2.66 -0.15
N ALA A 90 13.42 2.12 0.57
CA ALA A 90 12.04 2.06 0.09
C ALA A 90 11.46 3.46 -0.12
N MET A 91 11.65 4.36 0.84
CA MET A 91 11.15 5.73 0.75
C MET A 91 11.83 6.53 -0.37
N GLU A 92 13.13 6.34 -0.59
CA GLU A 92 13.84 6.97 -1.70
C GLU A 92 13.34 6.45 -3.05
N ARG A 93 13.08 5.15 -3.18
CA ARG A 93 12.50 4.56 -4.39
C ARG A 93 11.11 5.15 -4.67
N VAL A 94 10.28 5.29 -3.65
CA VAL A 94 8.96 5.93 -3.76
C VAL A 94 9.10 7.36 -4.30
N ARG A 95 10.01 8.14 -3.73
CA ARG A 95 10.26 9.53 -4.17
C ARG A 95 10.70 9.60 -5.62
N GLN A 96 11.59 8.70 -6.06
CA GLN A 96 12.10 8.66 -7.43
C GLN A 96 11.01 8.30 -8.46
N HIS A 97 9.96 7.60 -8.04
CA HIS A 97 8.91 7.11 -8.92
C HIS A 97 7.56 7.84 -8.76
N GLY A 98 7.58 9.04 -8.19
CA GLY A 98 6.42 9.94 -8.19
C GLY A 98 5.49 9.82 -6.99
N GLY A 99 5.85 9.04 -5.97
CA GLY A 99 5.16 9.08 -4.68
C GLY A 99 5.50 10.36 -3.93
N VAL A 100 4.59 10.81 -3.09
CA VAL A 100 4.77 12.00 -2.26
C VAL A 100 5.18 11.58 -0.86
N VAL A 101 6.40 11.92 -0.45
CA VAL A 101 6.85 11.70 0.93
C VAL A 101 6.21 12.75 1.82
N VAL A 102 5.31 12.33 2.71
CA VAL A 102 4.61 13.22 3.64
C VAL A 102 5.26 13.25 5.01
N LYS A 103 6.00 12.21 5.36
CA LYS A 103 6.82 12.16 6.58
C LYS A 103 8.13 11.46 6.25
N THR A 104 9.23 12.18 6.33
CA THR A 104 10.56 11.62 6.15
C THR A 104 10.86 10.59 7.25
N PRO A 105 11.51 9.44 6.93
CA PRO A 105 11.85 8.45 7.92
C PRO A 105 12.59 9.04 9.11
N GLN A 106 12.14 8.72 10.31
CA GLN A 106 12.70 9.24 11.56
C GLN A 106 12.40 8.31 12.72
N GLU A 107 13.17 8.46 13.80
CA GLU A 107 12.87 7.82 15.07
C GLU A 107 11.51 8.29 15.59
N VAL A 108 10.72 7.37 16.13
CA VAL A 108 9.39 7.66 16.65
C VAL A 108 9.26 7.22 18.11
N PHE A 109 8.30 7.83 18.84
CA PHE A 109 8.15 7.69 20.29
C PHE A 109 7.91 6.24 20.75
N TRP A 110 7.33 5.39 19.93
CA TRP A 110 7.09 3.97 20.28
C TRP A 110 8.32 3.06 20.07
N GLY A 111 9.50 3.64 19.78
CA GLY A 111 10.75 2.92 19.66
C GLY A 111 11.07 2.41 18.26
N GLY A 112 10.29 2.82 17.27
CA GLY A 112 10.50 2.46 15.87
C GLY A 112 11.17 3.55 15.04
N TYR A 113 11.30 3.26 13.76
CA TYR A 113 11.79 4.17 12.73
C TYR A 113 10.83 4.11 11.54
N SER A 114 10.18 5.21 11.19
CA SER A 114 9.14 5.19 10.15
C SER A 114 9.02 6.47 9.36
N GLY A 115 8.49 6.32 8.15
CA GLY A 115 8.05 7.40 7.29
C GLY A 115 6.71 7.08 6.64
N TYR A 116 6.10 8.07 6.03
CA TYR A 116 4.83 7.95 5.29
C TYR A 116 4.96 8.53 3.89
N PHE A 117 4.28 7.91 2.95
CA PHE A 117 4.12 8.45 1.60
C PHE A 117 2.68 8.33 1.12
N GLN A 118 2.36 9.12 0.10
CA GLN A 118 1.12 8.96 -0.66
C GLN A 118 1.42 8.37 -2.03
N ASP A 119 0.56 7.45 -2.47
CA ASP A 119 0.57 6.93 -3.83
C ASP A 119 -0.05 7.96 -4.82
N PRO A 120 -0.14 7.69 -6.13
CA PRO A 120 -0.70 8.61 -7.10
C PRO A 120 -2.16 9.03 -6.85
N ASP A 121 -2.92 8.24 -6.10
CA ASP A 121 -4.31 8.52 -5.75
C ASP A 121 -4.46 9.17 -4.36
N GLY A 122 -3.36 9.36 -3.65
CA GLY A 122 -3.36 9.96 -2.32
C GLY A 122 -3.57 8.96 -1.18
N TYR A 123 -3.50 7.67 -1.44
CA TYR A 123 -3.53 6.67 -0.37
C TYR A 123 -2.25 6.70 0.43
N TYR A 124 -2.38 6.67 1.76
CA TYR A 124 -1.27 6.74 2.69
C TYR A 124 -0.68 5.36 2.98
N TRP A 125 0.65 5.30 2.91
CA TRP A 125 1.44 4.13 3.26
C TRP A 125 2.47 4.50 4.33
N GLU A 126 2.61 3.64 5.35
CA GLU A 126 3.72 3.68 6.29
C GLU A 126 4.80 2.69 5.86
N VAL A 127 6.06 3.10 5.95
CA VAL A 127 7.20 2.20 5.85
C VAL A 127 7.93 2.30 7.18
N ALA A 128 8.01 1.18 7.91
CA ALA A 128 8.43 1.20 9.29
C ALA A 128 9.33 0.02 9.66
N TYR A 129 10.18 0.26 10.66
CA TYR A 129 11.05 -0.73 11.28
C TYR A 129 10.99 -0.60 12.80
N ALA A 130 11.01 -1.73 13.49
CA ALA A 130 11.30 -1.79 14.92
C ALA A 130 12.14 -3.03 15.22
N ALA A 131 13.15 -2.88 16.08
CA ALA A 131 14.08 -3.98 16.39
C ALA A 131 13.40 -5.17 17.09
N SER A 132 12.28 -4.92 17.78
CA SER A 132 11.52 -5.97 18.50
C SER A 132 10.61 -6.81 17.58
N TRP A 133 10.38 -6.40 16.37
CA TRP A 133 9.49 -7.11 15.46
C TRP A 133 10.07 -8.42 14.97
N LYS A 134 9.21 -9.42 14.87
CA LYS A 134 9.52 -10.74 14.30
C LYS A 134 8.70 -10.96 13.05
N PHE A 135 9.27 -11.70 12.11
CA PHE A 135 8.65 -11.98 10.82
C PHE A 135 8.57 -13.48 10.58
N ASP A 136 7.51 -13.90 9.92
CA ASP A 136 7.37 -15.30 9.48
C ASP A 136 8.19 -15.56 8.18
N ALA A 137 8.09 -16.80 7.66
CA ALA A 137 8.80 -17.19 6.45
C ALA A 137 8.37 -16.44 5.18
N ASN A 138 7.23 -15.75 5.23
CA ASN A 138 6.70 -14.93 4.14
C ASN A 138 6.94 -13.43 4.35
N ASP A 139 7.83 -13.07 5.29
CA ASP A 139 8.13 -11.69 5.67
C ASP A 139 6.92 -10.91 6.23
N MET A 140 5.93 -11.63 6.74
CA MET A 140 4.78 -11.04 7.40
C MET A 140 5.05 -10.89 8.90
N LEU A 141 4.61 -9.76 9.45
CA LEU A 141 4.76 -9.45 10.87
C LEU A 141 4.04 -10.50 11.74
N ILE A 142 4.75 -11.06 12.70
CA ILE A 142 4.17 -11.95 13.69
C ILE A 142 3.59 -11.11 14.83
N ILE A 143 2.29 -11.27 15.08
CA ILE A 143 1.62 -10.66 16.22
C ILE A 143 1.66 -11.67 17.36
N GLU A 144 2.37 -11.30 18.42
CA GLU A 144 2.50 -12.14 19.61
C GLU A 144 1.50 -11.69 20.69
N ASP A 145 1.17 -12.62 21.59
CA ASP A 145 0.41 -12.30 22.79
C ASP A 145 1.28 -11.38 23.68
N MET A 146 0.71 -10.27 24.07
CA MET A 146 1.39 -9.26 24.91
C MET A 146 0.86 -9.38 26.33
N ASP A 147 1.27 -10.45 27.03
CA ASP A 147 0.99 -10.62 28.45
C ASP A 147 1.68 -9.56 29.33
#